data_a0ef036d0fceffdcaea6c170e37df927
#
_entry.id   a0ef036d0fceffdcaea6c170e37df927
#
_cell.length_a   1.000
_cell.length_b   1.000
_cell.length_c   1.000
_cell.angle_alpha   90.00
_cell.angle_beta   90.00
_cell.angle_gamma   90.00
#
_symmetry.space_group_name_H-M   'P 1'
#
loop_
_entity.id
_entity.type
_entity.pdbx_description
1 polymer ?
#
loop_
_entity_poly.entity_id
_entity_poly.type
_entity_poly.pdbx_seq_one_letter_code
_entity_poly.pdbx_strand_id
1 'polypeptide(L)'
;MKIMFVHQNMPGQYRELVQWLAATGDHEIYFLTQRKAAPSFKGVQTRVYEPHHKPADNAYGLSKNWEESTGNALGAVRAARQIEKTERFKPDIVIGHVGWGELTFFKEIWKDVPIIGLFEYYYSATGGPVGFDPAEPVSENTPFLLHARNAVPLANIETVDMGLSPTFWQRDRFPQSFHRKLYVCHDGIRTDQLRPNPQVRLKLGRLKHDLTRSDEIVTFVSRNLERTRGFHIFMRALPRILKERPDARVLIVGGNDTSYGGKSKHPGGLRAEMEAEVGKDVDWTRVHFLGKLPYDDYQKVIQISRCHLYLTMPFVLSWSFLEAMAMEATIVASDVAPVRE
;
A
#
# COMPACT_ATOMS: atom_id res chain seq x y z
N MET A 1 -22.52 -16.71 -7.66
CA MET A 1 -22.21 -16.64 -6.22
C MET A 1 -22.49 -15.25 -5.69
N LYS A 2 -22.86 -15.16 -4.41
CA LYS A 2 -22.97 -13.90 -3.67
C LYS A 2 -21.67 -13.62 -2.92
N ILE A 3 -20.97 -12.54 -3.25
CA ILE A 3 -19.64 -12.25 -2.72
C ILE A 3 -19.69 -10.91 -1.96
N MET A 4 -19.21 -10.89 -0.73
CA MET A 4 -19.06 -9.65 0.03
C MET A 4 -17.58 -9.33 0.23
N PHE A 5 -17.13 -8.21 -0.32
CA PHE A 5 -15.83 -7.62 -0.01
C PHE A 5 -15.94 -6.64 1.15
N VAL A 6 -14.93 -6.62 2.01
CA VAL A 6 -14.86 -5.71 3.18
C VAL A 6 -13.50 -5.06 3.25
N HIS A 7 -13.46 -3.73 3.08
CA HIS A 7 -12.22 -2.96 3.16
C HIS A 7 -12.52 -1.47 3.39
N GLN A 8 -11.98 -0.87 4.44
CA GLN A 8 -12.25 0.54 4.78
C GLN A 8 -11.95 1.52 3.63
N ASN A 9 -10.95 1.24 2.80
CA ASN A 9 -10.48 2.09 1.69
C ASN A 9 -10.74 1.45 0.33
N MET A 10 -12.01 1.18 -0.02
CA MET A 10 -12.36 0.61 -1.32
C MET A 10 -11.62 1.32 -2.48
N PRO A 11 -11.08 0.59 -3.45
CA PRO A 11 -11.08 -0.86 -3.60
C PRO A 11 -9.93 -1.56 -2.85
N GLY A 12 -8.94 -0.83 -2.30
CA GLY A 12 -7.77 -1.41 -1.67
C GLY A 12 -7.06 -2.38 -2.61
N GLN A 13 -6.61 -3.49 -2.06
CA GLN A 13 -5.94 -4.58 -2.77
C GLN A 13 -6.87 -5.38 -3.69
N TYR A 14 -8.18 -5.19 -3.59
CA TYR A 14 -9.18 -5.98 -4.32
C TYR A 14 -9.59 -5.38 -5.67
N ARG A 15 -8.97 -4.28 -6.13
CA ARG A 15 -9.37 -3.59 -7.37
C ARG A 15 -9.50 -4.56 -8.55
N GLU A 16 -8.44 -5.29 -8.84
CA GLU A 16 -8.38 -6.15 -10.03
C GLU A 16 -9.30 -7.35 -9.89
N LEU A 17 -9.32 -7.97 -8.72
CA LEU A 17 -10.19 -9.10 -8.43
C LEU A 17 -11.68 -8.73 -8.53
N VAL A 18 -12.08 -7.61 -7.94
CA VAL A 18 -13.47 -7.13 -7.97
C VAL A 18 -13.91 -6.81 -9.40
N GLN A 19 -13.06 -6.13 -10.17
CA GLN A 19 -13.36 -5.80 -11.58
C GLN A 19 -13.48 -7.05 -12.44
N TRP A 20 -12.56 -8.01 -12.24
CA TRP A 20 -12.58 -9.26 -12.98
C TRP A 20 -13.84 -10.08 -12.67
N LEU A 21 -14.18 -10.27 -11.40
CA LEU A 21 -15.40 -11.00 -10.98
C LEU A 21 -16.68 -10.30 -11.46
N ALA A 22 -16.73 -8.97 -11.40
CA ALA A 22 -17.88 -8.22 -11.89
C ALA A 22 -18.03 -8.31 -13.42
N ALA A 23 -16.93 -8.43 -14.16
CA ALA A 23 -16.96 -8.54 -15.61
C ALA A 23 -17.49 -9.90 -16.11
N THR A 24 -17.39 -10.97 -15.30
CA THR A 24 -17.97 -12.28 -15.66
C THR A 24 -19.50 -12.25 -15.72
N GLY A 25 -20.15 -11.37 -14.96
CA GLY A 25 -21.61 -11.28 -14.85
C GLY A 25 -22.26 -12.41 -14.03
N ASP A 26 -21.49 -13.36 -13.52
CA ASP A 26 -21.99 -14.56 -12.83
C ASP A 26 -22.13 -14.39 -11.31
N HIS A 27 -21.78 -13.21 -10.79
CA HIS A 27 -21.68 -12.93 -9.37
C HIS A 27 -22.50 -11.71 -8.95
N GLU A 28 -23.16 -11.83 -7.81
CA GLU A 28 -23.76 -10.70 -7.09
C GLU A 28 -22.72 -10.19 -6.06
N ILE A 29 -22.20 -8.99 -6.26
CA ILE A 29 -21.04 -8.47 -5.50
C ILE A 29 -21.45 -7.26 -4.68
N TYR A 30 -21.22 -7.34 -3.38
CA TYR A 30 -21.31 -6.23 -2.45
C TYR A 30 -19.93 -5.85 -1.94
N PHE A 31 -19.69 -4.55 -1.77
CA PHE A 31 -18.46 -4.03 -1.20
C PHE A 31 -18.77 -3.10 -0.02
N LEU A 32 -18.41 -3.52 1.19
CA LEU A 32 -18.50 -2.71 2.40
C LEU A 32 -17.23 -1.86 2.57
N THR A 33 -17.41 -0.55 2.78
CA THR A 33 -16.29 0.39 2.94
C THR A 33 -16.66 1.54 3.88
N GLN A 34 -15.66 2.21 4.46
CA GLN A 34 -15.84 3.49 5.16
C GLN A 34 -15.71 4.69 4.21
N ARG A 35 -15.22 4.46 3.00
CA ARG A 35 -14.94 5.51 2.03
C ARG A 35 -16.21 6.05 1.39
N LYS A 36 -16.66 7.26 1.83
CA LYS A 36 -17.87 7.92 1.30
C LYS A 36 -17.78 8.22 -0.20
N ALA A 37 -16.62 8.66 -0.68
CA ALA A 37 -16.34 8.89 -2.10
C ALA A 37 -15.62 7.68 -2.71
N ALA A 38 -16.19 6.47 -2.54
CA ALA A 38 -15.64 5.27 -3.13
C ALA A 38 -15.82 5.27 -4.67
N PRO A 39 -14.87 4.70 -5.43
CA PRO A 39 -15.06 4.52 -6.87
C PRO A 39 -16.22 3.58 -7.15
N SER A 40 -16.97 3.85 -8.21
CA SER A 40 -18.05 2.98 -8.68
C SER A 40 -17.47 1.96 -9.66
N PHE A 41 -17.83 0.69 -9.49
CA PHE A 41 -17.55 -0.38 -10.45
C PHE A 41 -18.85 -0.95 -10.97
N LYS A 42 -18.96 -1.12 -12.30
CA LYS A 42 -20.15 -1.74 -12.92
C LYS A 42 -20.33 -3.15 -12.37
N GLY A 43 -21.56 -3.48 -11.92
CA GLY A 43 -21.87 -4.79 -11.34
C GLY A 43 -21.50 -4.96 -9.86
N VAL A 44 -21.06 -3.92 -9.17
CA VAL A 44 -20.71 -3.95 -7.74
C VAL A 44 -21.62 -3.00 -6.94
N GLN A 45 -22.27 -3.54 -5.92
CA GLN A 45 -23.08 -2.81 -4.97
C GLN A 45 -22.23 -2.28 -3.82
N THR A 46 -21.87 -1.00 -3.85
CA THR A 46 -21.10 -0.38 -2.77
C THR A 46 -22.03 0.05 -1.63
N ARG A 47 -21.64 -0.29 -0.39
CA ARG A 47 -22.34 0.15 0.82
C ARG A 47 -21.32 0.74 1.79
N VAL A 48 -21.64 1.93 2.28
CA VAL A 48 -20.78 2.62 3.27
C VAL A 48 -21.23 2.22 4.67
N TYR A 49 -20.28 1.89 5.54
CA TYR A 49 -20.52 1.72 6.97
C TYR A 49 -19.74 2.76 7.78
N GLU A 50 -20.26 3.10 8.93
CA GLU A 50 -19.54 3.94 9.90
C GLU A 50 -19.02 3.05 11.04
N PRO A 51 -17.82 3.30 11.57
CA PRO A 51 -17.37 2.63 12.79
C PRO A 51 -18.37 2.85 13.92
N HIS A 52 -18.67 1.79 14.67
CA HIS A 52 -19.59 1.91 15.79
C HIS A 52 -19.02 2.75 16.94
N HIS A 53 -17.71 2.74 17.07
CA HIS A 53 -16.98 3.45 18.10
C HIS A 53 -15.65 3.95 17.53
N LYS A 54 -15.16 5.07 18.07
CA LYS A 54 -13.81 5.58 17.81
C LYS A 54 -13.15 5.87 19.15
N PRO A 55 -11.87 5.48 19.34
CA PRO A 55 -11.17 5.76 20.57
C PRO A 55 -11.04 7.29 20.80
N ALA A 56 -11.08 7.69 22.05
CA ALA A 56 -10.82 9.09 22.42
C ALA A 56 -9.35 9.45 22.13
N ASP A 57 -9.07 10.76 21.97
CA ASP A 57 -7.72 11.22 21.67
C ASP A 57 -6.71 10.82 22.76
N ASN A 58 -7.14 10.78 24.01
CA ASN A 58 -6.35 10.37 25.19
C ASN A 58 -6.46 8.87 25.53
N ALA A 59 -7.01 8.04 24.62
CA ALA A 59 -7.09 6.61 24.84
C ALA A 59 -5.70 5.99 25.06
N TYR A 60 -5.64 4.94 25.88
CA TYR A 60 -4.39 4.27 26.22
C TYR A 60 -3.71 3.71 24.98
N GLY A 61 -2.48 4.17 24.72
CA GLY A 61 -1.77 3.91 23.45
C GLY A 61 -1.65 2.44 23.06
N LEU A 62 -1.48 1.52 24.03
CA LEU A 62 -1.35 0.09 23.73
C LEU A 62 -2.68 -0.58 23.34
N SER A 63 -3.83 -0.06 23.79
CA SER A 63 -5.15 -0.62 23.47
C SER A 63 -5.88 0.14 22.36
N LYS A 64 -5.44 1.36 22.02
CA LYS A 64 -6.13 2.26 21.09
C LYS A 64 -6.42 1.62 19.73
N ASN A 65 -5.44 0.89 19.19
CA ASN A 65 -5.61 0.21 17.89
C ASN A 65 -6.65 -0.92 17.96
N TRP A 66 -6.69 -1.66 19.06
CA TRP A 66 -7.71 -2.70 19.27
C TRP A 66 -9.11 -2.11 19.45
N GLU A 67 -9.22 -1.04 20.23
CA GLU A 67 -10.48 -0.31 20.44
C GLU A 67 -11.05 0.23 19.11
N GLU A 68 -10.21 0.85 18.28
CA GLU A 68 -10.59 1.30 16.93
C GLU A 68 -11.05 0.13 16.05
N SER A 69 -10.28 -0.96 16.04
CA SER A 69 -10.54 -2.14 15.21
C SER A 69 -11.86 -2.84 15.59
N THR A 70 -12.19 -2.93 16.86
CA THR A 70 -13.47 -3.48 17.33
C THR A 70 -14.64 -2.56 16.99
N GLY A 71 -14.44 -1.25 17.01
CA GLY A 71 -15.40 -0.27 16.50
C GLY A 71 -15.70 -0.45 15.01
N ASN A 72 -14.67 -0.66 14.21
CA ASN A 72 -14.77 -0.97 12.78
C ASN A 72 -15.52 -2.28 12.54
N ALA A 73 -15.15 -3.35 13.27
CA ALA A 73 -15.76 -4.66 13.18
C ALA A 73 -17.28 -4.60 13.45
N LEU A 74 -17.67 -3.94 14.52
CA LEU A 74 -19.08 -3.83 14.90
C LEU A 74 -19.87 -2.99 13.88
N GLY A 75 -19.26 -1.93 13.35
CA GLY A 75 -19.84 -1.13 12.26
C GLY A 75 -20.08 -1.96 11.01
N ALA A 76 -19.07 -2.72 10.58
CA ALA A 76 -19.14 -3.57 9.38
C ALA A 76 -20.22 -4.66 9.50
N VAL A 77 -20.26 -5.41 10.61
CA VAL A 77 -21.28 -6.48 10.78
C VAL A 77 -22.69 -5.94 10.94
N ARG A 78 -22.89 -4.76 11.52
CA ARG A 78 -24.20 -4.10 11.57
C ARG A 78 -24.69 -3.73 10.18
N ALA A 79 -23.81 -3.17 9.35
CA ALA A 79 -24.12 -2.86 7.96
C ALA A 79 -24.42 -4.15 7.16
N ALA A 80 -23.64 -5.21 7.35
CA ALA A 80 -23.88 -6.50 6.71
C ALA A 80 -25.24 -7.11 7.08
N ARG A 81 -25.62 -7.08 8.37
CA ARG A 81 -26.97 -7.50 8.81
C ARG A 81 -28.08 -6.63 8.25
N GLN A 82 -27.85 -5.34 8.12
CA GLN A 82 -28.83 -4.43 7.50
C GLN A 82 -29.06 -4.79 6.05
N ILE A 83 -27.99 -5.05 5.28
CA ILE A 83 -28.08 -5.49 3.88
C ILE A 83 -28.85 -6.81 3.79
N GLU A 84 -28.55 -7.79 4.65
CA GLU A 84 -29.28 -9.07 4.68
C GLU A 84 -30.79 -8.87 4.87
N LYS A 85 -31.18 -7.98 5.80
CA LYS A 85 -32.59 -7.72 6.10
C LYS A 85 -33.31 -6.95 5.00
N THR A 86 -32.69 -5.89 4.47
CA THR A 86 -33.36 -4.95 3.54
C THR A 86 -33.21 -5.33 2.08
N GLU A 87 -32.10 -5.95 1.71
CA GLU A 87 -31.76 -6.29 0.33
C GLU A 87 -31.79 -7.81 0.08
N ARG A 88 -32.09 -8.60 1.13
CA ARG A 88 -32.14 -10.09 1.09
C ARG A 88 -30.83 -10.71 0.57
N PHE A 89 -29.70 -10.03 0.84
CA PHE A 89 -28.40 -10.49 0.45
C PHE A 89 -27.67 -11.12 1.65
N LYS A 90 -27.48 -12.45 1.62
CA LYS A 90 -26.54 -13.18 2.48
C LYS A 90 -25.42 -13.70 1.58
N PRO A 91 -24.13 -13.39 1.87
CA PRO A 91 -23.05 -13.84 1.01
C PRO A 91 -22.80 -15.35 1.11
N ASP A 92 -22.33 -15.93 0.01
CA ASP A 92 -21.77 -17.28 -0.02
C ASP A 92 -20.32 -17.27 0.48
N ILE A 93 -19.63 -16.11 0.41
CA ILE A 93 -18.26 -15.90 0.85
C ILE A 93 -18.01 -14.43 1.23
N VAL A 94 -17.23 -14.21 2.28
CA VAL A 94 -16.72 -12.90 2.68
C VAL A 94 -15.21 -12.84 2.41
N ILE A 95 -14.74 -11.76 1.78
CA ILE A 95 -13.34 -11.50 1.48
C ILE A 95 -12.99 -10.13 2.04
N GLY A 96 -11.95 -10.03 2.89
CA GLY A 96 -11.62 -8.74 3.48
C GLY A 96 -10.19 -8.66 4.01
N HIS A 97 -9.79 -7.44 4.35
CA HIS A 97 -8.48 -7.15 4.91
C HIS A 97 -8.54 -7.19 6.44
N VAL A 98 -7.62 -7.94 7.07
CA VAL A 98 -7.67 -8.11 8.54
C VAL A 98 -7.07 -6.93 9.32
N GLY A 99 -6.28 -6.09 8.67
CA GLY A 99 -5.44 -5.09 9.35
C GLY A 99 -6.17 -3.99 10.11
N TRP A 100 -7.46 -3.76 9.80
CA TRP A 100 -8.30 -2.75 10.46
C TRP A 100 -9.45 -3.35 11.26
N GLY A 101 -9.50 -4.70 11.37
CA GLY A 101 -10.39 -5.42 12.27
C GLY A 101 -11.78 -5.71 11.73
N GLU A 102 -12.18 -5.23 10.55
CA GLU A 102 -13.57 -5.36 10.06
C GLU A 102 -14.10 -6.80 10.07
N LEU A 103 -13.23 -7.79 9.82
CA LEU A 103 -13.66 -9.19 9.74
C LEU A 103 -13.91 -9.85 11.10
N THR A 104 -13.43 -9.27 12.21
CA THR A 104 -13.36 -9.89 13.54
C THR A 104 -14.67 -10.52 14.01
N PHE A 105 -15.83 -9.94 13.66
CA PHE A 105 -17.13 -10.41 14.18
C PHE A 105 -18.03 -11.03 13.11
N PHE A 106 -17.55 -11.29 11.90
CA PHE A 106 -18.42 -11.85 10.85
C PHE A 106 -18.93 -13.26 11.16
N LYS A 107 -18.17 -14.10 11.85
CA LYS A 107 -18.62 -15.44 12.30
C LYS A 107 -19.74 -15.38 13.35
N GLU A 108 -19.89 -14.26 14.05
CA GLU A 108 -20.97 -14.06 15.02
C GLU A 108 -22.34 -13.84 14.32
N ILE A 109 -22.30 -13.45 13.06
CA ILE A 109 -23.55 -13.26 12.28
C ILE A 109 -23.78 -14.36 11.25
N TRP A 110 -22.72 -14.93 10.68
CA TRP A 110 -22.77 -15.96 9.64
C TRP A 110 -21.75 -17.08 9.91
N LYS A 111 -22.10 -18.00 10.79
CA LYS A 111 -21.20 -19.08 11.23
C LYS A 111 -20.68 -19.95 10.09
N ASP A 112 -21.57 -20.25 9.13
CA ASP A 112 -21.30 -21.18 8.03
C ASP A 112 -20.73 -20.50 6.76
N VAL A 113 -20.69 -19.17 6.72
CA VAL A 113 -20.15 -18.44 5.57
C VAL A 113 -18.62 -18.46 5.65
N PRO A 114 -17.91 -18.98 4.63
CA PRO A 114 -16.46 -18.95 4.58
C PRO A 114 -15.93 -17.52 4.48
N ILE A 115 -14.82 -17.26 5.17
CA ILE A 115 -14.16 -15.97 5.23
C ILE A 115 -12.71 -16.12 4.77
N ILE A 116 -12.33 -15.35 3.74
CA ILE A 116 -10.93 -15.20 3.31
C ILE A 116 -10.41 -13.85 3.82
N GLY A 117 -9.33 -13.88 4.59
CA GLY A 117 -8.69 -12.70 5.13
C GLY A 117 -7.35 -12.38 4.47
N LEU A 118 -7.10 -11.14 4.09
CA LEU A 118 -5.78 -10.69 3.65
C LEU A 118 -4.93 -10.28 4.85
N PHE A 119 -3.88 -11.05 5.11
CA PHE A 119 -2.87 -10.85 6.15
C PHE A 119 -1.63 -10.16 5.54
N GLU A 120 -1.71 -8.86 5.39
CA GLU A 120 -0.68 -8.08 4.71
C GLU A 120 0.59 -7.95 5.55
N TYR A 121 0.49 -7.74 6.86
CA TYR A 121 1.66 -7.48 7.68
C TYR A 121 1.49 -7.85 9.15
N TYR A 122 2.55 -8.40 9.73
CA TYR A 122 2.71 -8.65 11.17
C TYR A 122 3.85 -7.80 11.71
N TYR A 123 3.58 -7.03 12.75
CA TYR A 123 4.50 -6.04 13.28
C TYR A 123 5.56 -6.66 14.20
N SER A 124 6.81 -6.26 14.04
CA SER A 124 7.92 -6.68 14.89
C SER A 124 8.94 -5.56 15.00
N ALA A 125 9.61 -5.48 16.14
CA ALA A 125 10.70 -4.55 16.37
C ALA A 125 12.02 -4.97 15.68
N THR A 126 12.05 -6.15 15.06
CA THR A 126 13.25 -6.69 14.38
C THR A 126 12.91 -7.23 13.00
N GLY A 127 13.87 -7.19 12.08
CA GLY A 127 13.76 -7.75 10.73
C GLY A 127 12.73 -7.05 9.81
N GLY A 128 12.20 -5.91 10.21
CA GLY A 128 11.30 -5.04 9.46
C GLY A 128 11.87 -3.63 9.35
N PRO A 129 11.03 -2.62 9.08
CA PRO A 129 11.48 -1.24 8.92
C PRO A 129 11.96 -0.59 10.22
N VAL A 130 11.46 -1.05 11.38
CA VAL A 130 11.84 -0.50 12.69
C VAL A 130 13.27 -0.88 13.03
N GLY A 131 14.09 0.11 13.34
CA GLY A 131 15.52 -0.08 13.64
C GLY A 131 16.38 -0.47 12.45
N PHE A 132 15.84 -0.42 11.22
CA PHE A 132 16.61 -0.71 10.01
C PHE A 132 17.60 0.43 9.66
N ASP A 133 17.16 1.68 9.79
CA ASP A 133 18.02 2.84 9.61
C ASP A 133 18.67 3.21 10.96
N PRO A 134 20.02 3.10 11.10
CA PRO A 134 20.70 3.46 12.33
C PRO A 134 20.55 4.93 12.72
N ALA A 135 20.23 5.80 11.77
CA ALA A 135 20.01 7.22 12.01
C ALA A 135 18.63 7.52 12.63
N GLU A 136 17.73 6.52 12.67
CA GLU A 136 16.39 6.66 13.28
C GLU A 136 16.34 5.92 14.63
N PRO A 137 16.41 6.66 15.76
CA PRO A 137 16.36 6.04 17.07
C PRO A 137 15.00 5.38 17.31
N VAL A 138 15.02 4.16 17.82
CA VAL A 138 13.82 3.41 18.22
C VAL A 138 13.53 3.71 19.68
N SER A 139 12.31 4.15 19.98
CA SER A 139 11.86 4.36 21.36
C SER A 139 11.76 3.02 22.09
N GLU A 140 12.10 3.00 23.37
CA GLU A 140 11.95 1.82 24.25
C GLU A 140 10.51 1.27 24.27
N ASN A 141 9.52 2.12 24.06
CA ASN A 141 8.12 1.71 24.02
C ASN A 141 7.69 1.11 22.67
N THR A 142 8.47 1.28 21.61
CA THR A 142 8.13 0.81 20.26
C THR A 142 7.84 -0.70 20.22
N PRO A 143 8.64 -1.60 20.82
CA PRO A 143 8.36 -3.03 20.80
C PRO A 143 7.00 -3.38 21.43
N PHE A 144 6.63 -2.72 22.52
CA PHE A 144 5.34 -2.95 23.20
C PHE A 144 4.16 -2.48 22.34
N LEU A 145 4.28 -1.33 21.69
CA LEU A 145 3.25 -0.82 20.77
C LEU A 145 3.05 -1.73 19.57
N LEU A 146 4.14 -2.22 18.97
CA LEU A 146 4.07 -3.15 17.84
C LEU A 146 3.48 -4.49 18.24
N HIS A 147 3.85 -5.02 19.41
CA HIS A 147 3.27 -6.25 19.93
C HIS A 147 1.77 -6.11 20.17
N ALA A 148 1.34 -5.05 20.85
CA ALA A 148 -0.07 -4.76 21.10
C ALA A 148 -0.87 -4.59 19.80
N ARG A 149 -0.29 -3.99 18.77
CA ARG A 149 -0.93 -3.83 17.45
C ARG A 149 -1.25 -5.16 16.77
N ASN A 150 -0.48 -6.20 17.05
CA ASN A 150 -0.72 -7.54 16.51
C ASN A 150 -1.96 -8.23 17.08
N ALA A 151 -2.61 -7.70 18.11
CA ALA A 151 -3.87 -8.23 18.64
C ALA A 151 -4.94 -8.34 17.52
N VAL A 152 -4.97 -7.39 16.59
CA VAL A 152 -5.94 -7.35 15.50
C VAL A 152 -5.77 -8.52 14.52
N PRO A 153 -4.62 -8.74 13.84
CA PRO A 153 -4.45 -9.90 12.98
C PRO A 153 -4.52 -11.23 13.75
N LEU A 154 -4.09 -11.29 15.02
CA LEU A 154 -4.18 -12.50 15.83
C LEU A 154 -5.64 -12.88 16.13
N ALA A 155 -6.51 -11.93 16.46
CA ALA A 155 -7.94 -12.20 16.63
C ALA A 155 -8.59 -12.66 15.31
N ASN A 156 -8.17 -12.09 14.19
CA ASN A 156 -8.73 -12.44 12.89
C ASN A 156 -8.27 -13.81 12.37
N ILE A 157 -7.14 -14.37 12.83
CA ILE A 157 -6.73 -15.73 12.43
C ILE A 157 -7.72 -16.80 12.91
N GLU A 158 -8.40 -16.58 14.02
CA GLU A 158 -9.47 -17.46 14.47
C GLU A 158 -10.74 -17.32 13.61
N THR A 159 -11.08 -16.09 13.25
CA THR A 159 -12.29 -15.76 12.50
C THR A 159 -12.26 -16.28 11.05
N VAL A 160 -11.12 -16.16 10.36
CA VAL A 160 -11.04 -16.54 8.94
C VAL A 160 -10.90 -18.04 8.75
N ASP A 161 -11.48 -18.58 7.70
CA ASP A 161 -11.28 -19.97 7.25
C ASP A 161 -9.96 -20.13 6.50
N MET A 162 -9.57 -19.10 5.72
CA MET A 162 -8.32 -19.03 4.98
C MET A 162 -7.71 -17.63 5.08
N GLY A 163 -6.43 -17.56 5.34
CA GLY A 163 -5.64 -16.33 5.24
C GLY A 163 -4.81 -16.29 3.96
N LEU A 164 -4.74 -15.11 3.33
CA LEU A 164 -3.83 -14.83 2.22
C LEU A 164 -2.75 -13.87 2.67
N SER A 165 -1.52 -14.10 2.26
CA SER A 165 -0.42 -13.15 2.43
C SER A 165 0.24 -12.89 1.08
N PRO A 166 0.59 -11.64 0.71
CA PRO A 166 1.06 -11.33 -0.63
C PRO A 166 2.38 -12.02 -1.02
N THR A 167 3.27 -12.23 -0.04
CA THR A 167 4.60 -12.82 -0.28
C THR A 167 4.97 -13.82 0.82
N PHE A 168 5.95 -14.68 0.57
CA PHE A 168 6.49 -15.59 1.58
C PHE A 168 7.11 -14.81 2.74
N TRP A 169 7.87 -13.74 2.42
CA TRP A 169 8.44 -12.88 3.44
C TRP A 169 7.37 -12.28 4.36
N GLN A 170 6.24 -11.81 3.84
CA GLN A 170 5.15 -11.28 4.64
C GLN A 170 4.48 -12.36 5.49
N ARG A 171 4.21 -13.54 4.93
CA ARG A 171 3.68 -14.70 5.68
C ARG A 171 4.61 -15.10 6.82
N ASP A 172 5.91 -15.17 6.56
CA ASP A 172 6.91 -15.63 7.52
C ASP A 172 7.16 -14.63 8.66
N ARG A 173 6.61 -13.43 8.59
CA ARG A 173 6.52 -12.50 9.72
C ARG A 173 5.51 -12.95 10.78
N PHE A 174 4.48 -13.71 10.40
CA PHE A 174 3.50 -14.25 11.33
C PHE A 174 4.08 -15.43 12.11
N PRO A 175 3.61 -15.69 13.37
CA PRO A 175 4.04 -16.86 14.12
C PRO A 175 3.83 -18.15 13.31
N GLN A 176 4.82 -19.06 13.36
CA GLN A 176 4.83 -20.30 12.58
C GLN A 176 3.58 -21.17 12.80
N SER A 177 3.00 -21.13 14.00
CA SER A 177 1.75 -21.84 14.33
C SER A 177 0.57 -21.50 13.40
N PHE A 178 0.59 -20.32 12.76
CA PHE A 178 -0.47 -19.87 11.87
C PHE A 178 -0.18 -20.15 10.39
N HIS A 179 1.05 -20.53 10.02
CA HIS A 179 1.43 -20.71 8.60
C HIS A 179 0.56 -21.75 7.88
N ARG A 180 0.04 -22.78 8.59
CA ARG A 180 -0.88 -23.78 8.00
C ARG A 180 -2.19 -23.16 7.48
N LYS A 181 -2.58 -21.98 7.97
CA LYS A 181 -3.80 -21.26 7.61
C LYS A 181 -3.53 -20.09 6.65
N LEU A 182 -2.24 -19.70 6.46
CA LEU A 182 -1.82 -18.59 5.64
C LEU A 182 -1.21 -19.08 4.33
N TYR A 183 -1.91 -18.83 3.23
CA TYR A 183 -1.45 -19.14 1.87
C TYR A 183 -0.82 -17.92 1.25
N VAL A 184 0.24 -18.14 0.44
CA VAL A 184 0.88 -17.03 -0.27
C VAL A 184 0.19 -16.85 -1.61
N CYS A 185 -0.36 -15.65 -1.81
CA CYS A 185 -1.00 -15.25 -3.07
C CYS A 185 -0.91 -13.73 -3.18
N HIS A 186 -0.13 -13.27 -4.16
CA HIS A 186 -0.02 -11.84 -4.44
C HIS A 186 -1.33 -11.27 -4.96
N ASP A 187 -1.64 -10.02 -4.62
CA ASP A 187 -2.84 -9.30 -5.05
C ASP A 187 -2.85 -8.93 -6.55
N GLY A 188 -1.73 -9.19 -7.23
CA GLY A 188 -1.62 -9.11 -8.69
C GLY A 188 -1.39 -7.69 -9.22
N ILE A 189 -0.94 -7.63 -10.46
CA ILE A 189 -0.87 -6.42 -11.29
C ILE A 189 -1.37 -6.74 -12.71
N ARG A 190 -1.83 -5.72 -13.42
CA ARG A 190 -2.39 -5.87 -14.78
C ARG A 190 -1.30 -5.94 -15.84
N THR A 191 -0.58 -7.08 -15.96
CA THR A 191 0.47 -7.28 -16.97
C THR A 191 -0.04 -7.24 -18.41
N ASP A 192 -1.35 -7.38 -18.62
CA ASP A 192 -2.00 -7.18 -19.91
C ASP A 192 -2.04 -5.70 -20.34
N GLN A 193 -2.04 -4.77 -19.40
CA GLN A 193 -2.07 -3.32 -19.62
C GLN A 193 -0.71 -2.66 -19.38
N LEU A 194 0.01 -3.12 -18.37
CA LEU A 194 1.33 -2.60 -17.97
C LEU A 194 2.42 -3.23 -18.84
N ARG A 195 2.73 -2.59 -19.95
CA ARG A 195 3.69 -3.05 -20.95
C ARG A 195 4.68 -1.96 -21.33
N PRO A 196 5.86 -2.33 -21.83
CA PRO A 196 6.76 -1.34 -22.43
C PRO A 196 6.06 -0.61 -23.59
N ASN A 197 6.25 0.70 -23.65
CA ASN A 197 5.77 1.51 -24.76
C ASN A 197 6.93 2.32 -25.34
N PRO A 198 7.55 1.86 -26.46
CA PRO A 198 8.68 2.56 -27.06
C PRO A 198 8.31 3.93 -27.66
N GLN A 199 7.02 4.18 -27.89
CA GLN A 199 6.53 5.44 -28.45
C GLN A 199 6.01 6.40 -27.38
N VAL A 200 6.17 6.06 -26.09
CA VAL A 200 5.71 6.90 -24.98
C VAL A 200 6.35 8.27 -25.03
N ARG A 201 5.54 9.29 -24.77
CA ARG A 201 5.97 10.69 -24.64
C ARG A 201 5.39 11.27 -23.36
N LEU A 202 6.20 11.97 -22.60
CA LEU A 202 5.80 12.68 -21.41
C LEU A 202 6.06 14.18 -21.57
N LYS A 203 5.00 14.97 -21.58
CA LYS A 203 5.10 16.43 -21.62
C LYS A 203 5.25 16.97 -20.19
N LEU A 204 6.36 17.65 -19.93
CA LEU A 204 6.54 18.45 -18.73
C LEU A 204 6.45 19.93 -19.11
N GLY A 205 5.50 20.66 -18.53
CA GLY A 205 5.14 22.01 -18.98
C GLY A 205 6.27 23.07 -18.94
N ARG A 206 7.44 22.75 -18.38
CA ARG A 206 8.63 23.61 -18.34
C ARG A 206 9.69 23.23 -19.37
N LEU A 207 9.54 22.11 -20.05
CA LEU A 207 10.50 21.65 -21.05
C LEU A 207 10.03 22.00 -22.47
N LYS A 208 11.00 22.31 -23.34
CA LYS A 208 10.74 22.69 -24.75
C LYS A 208 10.33 21.48 -25.62
N HIS A 209 10.63 20.27 -25.19
CA HIS A 209 10.32 19.02 -25.90
C HIS A 209 9.74 17.98 -24.94
N ASP A 210 9.00 17.02 -25.51
CA ASP A 210 8.49 15.89 -24.77
C ASP A 210 9.64 14.92 -24.42
N LEU A 211 9.61 14.40 -23.20
CA LEU A 211 10.54 13.35 -22.76
C LEU A 211 10.13 12.02 -23.35
N THR A 212 11.11 11.22 -23.73
CA THR A 212 10.96 9.89 -24.32
C THR A 212 11.91 8.88 -23.71
N ARG A 213 11.86 7.62 -24.12
CA ARG A 213 12.85 6.60 -23.70
C ARG A 213 14.28 6.88 -24.19
N SER A 214 14.48 7.76 -25.15
CA SER A 214 15.82 8.15 -25.62
C SER A 214 16.51 9.12 -24.66
N ASP A 215 15.74 9.82 -23.85
CA ASP A 215 16.27 10.70 -22.84
C ASP A 215 16.81 9.90 -21.64
N GLU A 216 17.80 10.44 -20.97
CA GLU A 216 18.39 9.80 -19.79
C GLU A 216 17.57 10.15 -18.55
N ILE A 217 16.48 9.39 -18.34
CA ILE A 217 15.53 9.63 -17.25
C ILE A 217 15.79 8.68 -16.08
N VAL A 218 16.07 9.25 -14.92
CA VAL A 218 16.11 8.55 -13.64
C VAL A 218 14.81 8.81 -12.88
N THR A 219 14.16 7.77 -12.40
CA THR A 219 12.89 7.90 -11.69
C THR A 219 12.94 7.38 -10.27
N PHE A 220 12.23 8.07 -9.39
CA PHE A 220 11.90 7.63 -8.03
C PHE A 220 10.39 7.78 -7.84
N VAL A 221 9.74 6.70 -7.40
CA VAL A 221 8.27 6.69 -7.21
C VAL A 221 7.90 6.09 -5.87
N SER A 222 7.07 6.80 -5.13
CA SER A 222 6.43 6.31 -3.91
C SER A 222 5.08 7.01 -3.71
N ARG A 223 4.21 6.44 -2.86
CA ARG A 223 2.95 7.10 -2.50
C ARG A 223 3.19 8.45 -1.84
N ASN A 224 4.10 8.47 -0.89
CA ASN A 224 4.60 9.65 -0.21
C ASN A 224 6.12 9.58 -0.09
N LEU A 225 6.78 10.74 -0.09
CA LEU A 225 8.23 10.86 0.01
C LEU A 225 8.66 10.65 1.47
N GLU A 226 9.00 9.41 1.82
CA GLU A 226 9.26 9.02 3.21
C GLU A 226 10.49 8.12 3.34
N ARG A 227 11.05 8.05 4.56
CA ARG A 227 12.28 7.28 4.86
C ARG A 227 12.10 5.79 4.61
N THR A 228 10.94 5.24 4.96
CA THR A 228 10.61 3.82 4.72
C THR A 228 10.76 3.41 3.24
N ARG A 229 10.57 4.35 2.33
CA ARG A 229 10.75 4.16 0.88
C ARG A 229 12.10 4.68 0.36
N GLY A 230 13.05 4.95 1.25
CA GLY A 230 14.43 5.31 0.92
C GLY A 230 14.60 6.68 0.27
N PHE A 231 13.61 7.58 0.37
CA PHE A 231 13.68 8.90 -0.26
C PHE A 231 14.91 9.70 0.20
N HIS A 232 15.26 9.66 1.46
CA HIS A 232 16.46 10.33 2.01
C HIS A 232 17.78 9.79 1.42
N ILE A 233 17.85 8.48 1.18
CA ILE A 233 19.03 7.85 0.54
C ILE A 233 19.12 8.29 -0.93
N PHE A 234 17.97 8.29 -1.62
CA PHE A 234 17.90 8.78 -2.99
C PHE A 234 18.35 10.24 -3.12
N MET A 235 17.85 11.12 -2.26
CA MET A 235 18.23 12.54 -2.27
C MET A 235 19.73 12.74 -2.02
N ARG A 236 20.32 11.99 -1.09
CA ARG A 236 21.78 12.03 -0.84
C ARG A 236 22.60 11.52 -2.02
N ALA A 237 22.04 10.65 -2.86
CA ALA A 237 22.71 10.16 -4.07
C ALA A 237 22.62 11.14 -5.25
N LEU A 238 21.66 12.08 -5.27
CA LEU A 238 21.42 13.00 -6.40
C LEU A 238 22.65 13.81 -6.83
N PRO A 239 23.43 14.42 -5.94
CA PRO A 239 24.62 15.19 -6.35
C PRO A 239 25.58 14.37 -7.21
N ARG A 240 25.83 13.11 -6.77
CA ARG A 240 26.73 12.21 -7.48
C ARG A 240 26.11 11.74 -8.80
N ILE A 241 24.83 11.36 -8.83
CA ILE A 241 24.13 10.96 -10.05
C ILE A 241 24.21 12.06 -11.10
N LEU A 242 23.86 13.30 -10.73
CA LEU A 242 23.85 14.43 -11.67
C LEU A 242 25.24 14.86 -12.12
N LYS A 243 26.28 14.65 -11.29
CA LYS A 243 27.69 14.90 -11.66
C LYS A 243 28.20 13.85 -12.66
N GLU A 244 27.95 12.56 -12.39
CA GLU A 244 28.44 11.46 -13.24
C GLU A 244 27.63 11.30 -14.53
N ARG A 245 26.38 11.81 -14.55
CA ARG A 245 25.45 11.75 -15.70
C ARG A 245 24.97 13.16 -16.06
N PRO A 246 25.73 13.94 -16.84
CA PRO A 246 25.40 15.34 -17.13
C PRO A 246 24.08 15.54 -17.86
N ASP A 247 23.65 14.58 -18.68
CA ASP A 247 22.41 14.64 -19.47
C ASP A 247 21.20 14.07 -18.72
N ALA A 248 21.43 13.44 -17.55
CA ALA A 248 20.35 12.84 -16.79
C ALA A 248 19.35 13.86 -16.23
N ARG A 249 18.07 13.54 -16.35
CA ARG A 249 16.96 14.22 -15.69
C ARG A 249 16.31 13.30 -14.69
N VAL A 250 15.90 13.85 -13.56
CA VAL A 250 15.34 13.10 -12.44
C VAL A 250 13.86 13.44 -12.29
N LEU A 251 13.01 12.43 -12.32
CA LEU A 251 11.58 12.57 -12.09
C LEU A 251 11.20 11.91 -10.76
N ILE A 252 10.62 12.68 -9.85
CA ILE A 252 10.24 12.23 -8.52
C ILE A 252 8.72 12.31 -8.38
N VAL A 253 8.08 11.15 -8.18
CA VAL A 253 6.64 11.02 -7.99
C VAL A 253 6.35 10.64 -6.53
N GLY A 254 5.48 11.39 -5.87
CA GLY A 254 5.05 11.13 -4.50
C GLY A 254 4.53 12.39 -3.82
N GLY A 255 3.66 12.19 -2.83
CA GLY A 255 3.14 13.29 -1.99
C GLY A 255 4.10 13.59 -0.83
N ASN A 256 3.82 14.68 -0.10
CA ASN A 256 4.59 15.10 1.08
C ASN A 256 4.04 14.58 2.41
N ASP A 257 2.96 13.77 2.36
CA ASP A 257 2.38 13.17 3.56
C ASP A 257 3.24 11.98 4.05
N THR A 258 2.84 11.39 5.18
CA THR A 258 3.43 10.17 5.73
C THR A 258 2.42 9.03 5.66
N SER A 259 2.81 7.87 5.13
CA SER A 259 1.97 6.65 5.06
C SER A 259 2.41 5.60 6.09
N TYR A 260 3.69 5.32 6.21
CA TYR A 260 4.22 4.16 6.94
C TYR A 260 5.31 4.48 7.95
N GLY A 261 6.10 5.52 7.71
CA GLY A 261 7.21 5.92 8.56
C GLY A 261 6.87 6.96 9.61
N GLY A 262 7.85 7.38 10.39
CA GLY A 262 7.78 8.55 11.26
C GLY A 262 7.64 9.83 10.45
N LYS A 263 6.92 10.81 10.99
CA LYS A 263 6.86 12.15 10.39
C LYS A 263 8.21 12.84 10.56
N SER A 264 8.67 13.52 9.51
CA SER A 264 9.80 14.43 9.63
C SER A 264 9.49 15.54 10.66
N LYS A 265 10.47 15.93 11.46
CA LYS A 265 10.37 17.07 12.38
C LYS A 265 10.47 18.41 11.66
N HIS A 266 10.91 18.42 10.41
CA HIS A 266 11.03 19.64 9.62
C HIS A 266 9.61 20.14 9.22
N PRO A 267 9.32 21.45 9.38
CA PRO A 267 7.97 22.01 9.09
C PRO A 267 7.47 21.73 7.67
N GLY A 268 8.37 21.69 6.69
CA GLY A 268 8.05 21.38 5.29
C GLY A 268 8.03 19.88 4.94
N GLY A 269 8.13 18.97 5.93
CA GLY A 269 8.20 17.54 5.73
C GLY A 269 9.58 17.06 5.25
N LEU A 270 9.67 15.76 4.95
CA LEU A 270 10.96 15.13 4.61
C LEU A 270 11.53 15.67 3.29
N ARG A 271 10.70 16.08 2.34
CA ARG A 271 11.18 16.68 1.10
C ARG A 271 11.98 17.95 1.39
N ALA A 272 11.42 18.89 2.14
CA ALA A 272 12.10 20.14 2.45
C ALA A 272 13.35 19.93 3.32
N GLU A 273 13.32 18.95 4.24
CA GLU A 273 14.48 18.51 5.00
C GLU A 273 15.62 18.09 4.07
N MET A 274 15.35 17.23 3.10
CA MET A 274 16.34 16.73 2.15
C MET A 274 16.79 17.79 1.14
N GLU A 275 15.90 18.65 0.64
CA GLU A 275 16.27 19.78 -0.21
C GLU A 275 17.23 20.73 0.51
N ALA A 276 17.04 20.96 1.80
CA ALA A 276 17.97 21.77 2.61
C ALA A 276 19.32 21.06 2.83
N GLU A 277 19.31 19.73 3.03
CA GLU A 277 20.55 18.93 3.26
C GLU A 277 21.45 18.92 2.02
N VAL A 278 20.89 18.64 0.82
CA VAL A 278 21.67 18.42 -0.41
C VAL A 278 21.69 19.63 -1.35
N GLY A 279 20.94 20.68 -1.04
CA GLY A 279 20.54 21.74 -1.99
C GLY A 279 21.67 22.46 -2.71
N LYS A 280 22.84 22.62 -2.09
CA LYS A 280 24.00 23.33 -2.67
C LYS A 280 24.69 22.51 -3.76
N ASP A 281 24.53 21.20 -3.73
CA ASP A 281 25.26 20.26 -4.59
C ASP A 281 24.38 19.68 -5.71
N VAL A 282 23.11 20.11 -5.80
CA VAL A 282 22.13 19.60 -6.76
C VAL A 282 21.78 20.65 -7.81
N ASP A 283 21.87 20.28 -9.09
CA ASP A 283 21.32 21.06 -10.19
C ASP A 283 19.82 20.85 -10.31
N TRP A 284 19.06 21.71 -9.63
CA TRP A 284 17.60 21.67 -9.55
C TRP A 284 16.90 21.89 -10.90
N THR A 285 17.59 22.37 -11.93
CA THR A 285 17.01 22.52 -13.28
C THR A 285 16.74 21.16 -13.94
N ARG A 286 17.39 20.11 -13.46
CA ARG A 286 17.29 18.73 -13.92
C ARG A 286 16.45 17.82 -13.01
N VAL A 287 16.00 18.31 -11.84
CA VAL A 287 15.20 17.53 -10.88
C VAL A 287 13.76 18.03 -10.87
N HIS A 288 12.82 17.15 -11.13
CA HIS A 288 11.41 17.49 -11.28
C HIS A 288 10.55 16.71 -10.27
N PHE A 289 10.00 17.41 -9.28
CA PHE A 289 9.00 16.86 -8.36
C PHE A 289 7.62 16.96 -9.01
N LEU A 290 7.02 15.83 -9.30
CA LEU A 290 5.74 15.73 -10.02
C LEU A 290 4.53 15.63 -9.09
N GLY A 291 4.76 15.43 -7.77
CA GLY A 291 3.68 15.20 -6.82
C GLY A 291 2.98 13.86 -7.05
N LYS A 292 1.71 13.77 -6.63
CA LYS A 292 0.84 12.62 -6.92
C LYS A 292 0.28 12.78 -8.33
N LEU A 293 0.46 11.77 -9.17
CA LEU A 293 0.00 11.77 -10.55
C LEU A 293 -1.27 10.94 -10.73
N PRO A 294 -2.11 11.26 -11.74
CA PRO A 294 -3.07 10.31 -12.29
C PRO A 294 -2.34 9.04 -12.76
N TYR A 295 -3.04 7.90 -12.70
CA TYR A 295 -2.41 6.59 -12.97
C TYR A 295 -1.80 6.49 -14.38
N ASP A 296 -2.49 7.02 -15.39
CA ASP A 296 -2.00 7.00 -16.77
C ASP A 296 -0.71 7.82 -16.96
N ASP A 297 -0.56 8.94 -16.25
CA ASP A 297 0.66 9.76 -16.30
C ASP A 297 1.79 9.10 -15.50
N TYR A 298 1.48 8.46 -14.38
CA TYR A 298 2.43 7.64 -13.65
C TYR A 298 3.00 6.51 -14.53
N GLN A 299 2.16 5.80 -15.29
CA GLN A 299 2.62 4.76 -16.22
C GLN A 299 3.62 5.33 -17.23
N LYS A 300 3.32 6.50 -17.82
CA LYS A 300 4.25 7.16 -18.76
C LYS A 300 5.60 7.47 -18.12
N VAL A 301 5.60 7.92 -16.84
CA VAL A 301 6.85 8.18 -16.10
C VAL A 301 7.70 6.92 -15.99
N ILE A 302 7.09 5.77 -15.65
CA ILE A 302 7.84 4.51 -15.58
C ILE A 302 8.26 4.04 -16.98
N GLN A 303 7.39 4.16 -17.98
CA GLN A 303 7.69 3.73 -19.35
C GLN A 303 8.85 4.48 -20.00
N ILE A 304 9.07 5.78 -19.68
CA ILE A 304 10.24 6.55 -20.17
C ILE A 304 11.49 6.34 -19.33
N SER A 305 11.39 5.69 -18.16
CA SER A 305 12.50 5.53 -17.22
C SER A 305 13.64 4.72 -17.83
N ARG A 306 14.85 5.25 -17.78
CA ARG A 306 16.10 4.53 -18.11
C ARG A 306 16.66 3.81 -16.89
N CYS A 307 16.36 4.33 -15.69
CA CYS A 307 16.73 3.74 -14.43
C CYS A 307 15.69 4.11 -13.37
N HIS A 308 14.96 3.11 -12.87
CA HIS A 308 14.01 3.27 -11.78
C HIS A 308 14.66 2.90 -10.45
N LEU A 309 14.67 3.83 -9.51
CA LEU A 309 15.22 3.61 -8.18
C LEU A 309 14.12 3.20 -7.20
N TYR A 310 14.21 1.98 -6.68
CA TYR A 310 13.31 1.41 -5.70
C TYR A 310 14.05 1.14 -4.39
N LEU A 311 14.23 2.17 -3.59
CA LEU A 311 14.94 2.09 -2.32
C LEU A 311 13.91 1.95 -1.20
N THR A 312 13.86 0.78 -0.56
CA THR A 312 12.92 0.50 0.52
C THR A 312 13.62 -0.15 1.70
N MET A 313 13.13 0.11 2.91
CA MET A 313 13.42 -0.73 4.07
C MET A 313 12.70 -2.08 3.91
N PRO A 314 13.05 -3.12 4.69
CA PRO A 314 12.32 -4.38 4.69
C PRO A 314 10.85 -4.17 5.09
N PHE A 315 9.98 -4.05 4.09
CA PHE A 315 8.55 -3.75 4.28
C PHE A 315 7.73 -4.35 3.14
N VAL A 316 6.41 -4.21 3.20
CA VAL A 316 5.48 -4.64 2.14
C VAL A 316 5.95 -4.15 0.77
N LEU A 317 6.06 -5.07 -0.17
CA LEU A 317 6.48 -4.79 -1.53
C LEU A 317 5.47 -3.87 -2.21
N SER A 318 5.97 -2.80 -2.84
CA SER A 318 5.08 -1.85 -3.51
C SER A 318 4.66 -2.36 -4.88
N TRP A 319 3.39 -2.15 -5.25
CA TRP A 319 2.92 -2.41 -6.61
C TRP A 319 3.77 -1.71 -7.66
N SER A 320 4.22 -0.48 -7.39
CA SER A 320 5.06 0.28 -8.33
C SER A 320 6.36 -0.44 -8.71
N PHE A 321 6.89 -1.30 -7.84
CA PHE A 321 8.05 -2.14 -8.16
C PHE A 321 7.70 -3.21 -9.19
N LEU A 322 6.61 -3.93 -8.98
CA LEU A 322 6.13 -4.97 -9.91
C LEU A 322 5.62 -4.36 -11.23
N GLU A 323 4.99 -3.20 -11.16
CA GLU A 323 4.55 -2.45 -12.33
C GLU A 323 5.76 -1.97 -13.17
N ALA A 324 6.83 -1.52 -12.52
CA ALA A 324 8.07 -1.17 -13.21
C ALA A 324 8.73 -2.39 -13.88
N MET A 325 8.71 -3.56 -13.23
CA MET A 325 9.16 -4.81 -13.82
C MET A 325 8.32 -5.20 -15.04
N ALA A 326 6.99 -5.12 -14.95
CA ALA A 326 6.08 -5.41 -16.06
C ALA A 326 6.27 -4.48 -17.26
N MET A 327 6.67 -3.24 -17.01
CA MET A 327 7.01 -2.25 -18.06
C MET A 327 8.47 -2.31 -18.51
N GLU A 328 9.23 -3.34 -18.09
CA GLU A 328 10.63 -3.58 -18.45
C GLU A 328 11.56 -2.40 -18.15
N ALA A 329 11.30 -1.68 -17.05
CA ALA A 329 12.21 -0.67 -16.57
C ALA A 329 13.49 -1.29 -16.01
N THR A 330 14.66 -0.71 -16.26
CA THR A 330 15.88 -1.07 -15.55
C THR A 330 15.75 -0.59 -14.10
N ILE A 331 15.85 -1.51 -13.14
CA ILE A 331 15.60 -1.20 -11.72
C ILE A 331 16.88 -1.34 -10.91
N VAL A 332 17.17 -0.32 -10.10
CA VAL A 332 18.13 -0.40 -8.99
C VAL A 332 17.33 -0.42 -7.69
N ALA A 333 17.41 -1.52 -6.97
CA ALA A 333 16.60 -1.75 -5.78
C ALA A 333 17.44 -2.01 -4.52
N SER A 334 16.85 -1.78 -3.34
CA SER A 334 17.44 -2.17 -2.07
C SER A 334 17.62 -3.69 -1.99
N ASP A 335 18.78 -4.12 -1.52
CA ASP A 335 19.09 -5.53 -1.27
C ASP A 335 18.51 -6.00 0.07
N VAL A 336 17.20 -6.11 0.13
CA VAL A 336 16.43 -6.54 1.32
C VAL A 336 15.54 -7.74 1.00
N ALA A 337 15.23 -8.55 2.02
CA ALA A 337 14.53 -9.82 1.84
C ALA A 337 13.24 -9.73 1.00
N PRO A 338 12.30 -8.78 1.23
CA PRO A 338 11.08 -8.70 0.43
C PRO A 338 11.30 -8.30 -1.05
N VAL A 339 12.47 -7.75 -1.39
CA VAL A 339 12.81 -7.39 -2.78
C VAL A 339 13.52 -8.54 -3.49
N ARG A 340 14.23 -9.39 -2.73
CA ARG A 340 14.91 -10.57 -3.26
C ARG A 340 13.97 -11.72 -3.64
N GLU A 341 12.79 -11.81 -3.00
CA GLU A 341 11.76 -12.81 -3.29
C GLU A 341 11.18 -12.67 -4.70
#